data_956839fb69860c130def575c3dc01507
#
_entry.id   956839fb69860c130def575c3dc01507
#
_cell.length_a   1.000
_cell.length_b   1.000
_cell.length_c   1.000
_cell.angle_alpha   90.00
_cell.angle_beta   90.00
_cell.angle_gamma   90.00
#
_symmetry.space_group_name_H-M   'P 1'
#
loop_
_entity.id
_entity.type
_entity.pdbx_description
1 polymer ?
#
loop_
_entity_poly.entity_id
_entity_poly.type
_entity_poly.pdbx_seq_one_letter_code
_entity_poly.pdbx_strand_id
1 'polypeptide(L)'
;MPKRVPALSALQISRVRPHPTKAVELVDGAVSGLRLRILPSGKKSWSLAMRANGVMRRFEVGSGLGLSEARTKAEGLRRKIKEGADPTAEKRSARQKAISALEGVGTLGSVIDAYFTTGNGAGLKSGETQRKHLKTFFRSLLGKPASDVRSSQLQLVVDAHPARITAARAVAYVGPVLKWARKRDLMRGPFELEKPIVGAPRQRVLDEGELRKLLLTFDDAYGRCCMFLLLTAARRSEAVHATWSQIDLKAKTWTIPGEDRKDTRAQARRNGKPKEALMVPLSQQAVALLKETHRIERARRTNLELPKISPAKDRIFVTDSGGPLINWSRWLTANAKRSGVSGWSAHALRRTAATVAGDLGAAPHVIAAMLGHSNIGGQLVAGYNKSRYRDEHASIIAKIGHRIGELLERTTEASD
;
A
#
# COMPACT_ATOMS: atom_id res chain seq x y z
N MET A 1 30.86 51.37 40.70
CA MET A 1 30.88 49.91 40.55
C MET A 1 29.47 49.41 40.71
N PRO A 2 28.97 48.50 39.84
CA PRO A 2 27.64 47.96 40.00
C PRO A 2 27.58 47.10 41.27
N LYS A 3 26.58 47.31 42.13
CA LYS A 3 26.37 46.58 43.39
C LYS A 3 26.31 45.06 43.09
N ARG A 4 27.22 44.30 43.71
CA ARG A 4 27.21 42.85 43.63
C ARG A 4 25.95 42.30 44.29
N VAL A 5 25.10 41.63 43.53
CA VAL A 5 23.92 40.94 44.04
C VAL A 5 24.40 39.68 44.82
N PRO A 6 24.00 39.49 46.06
CA PRO A 6 24.36 38.30 46.82
C PRO A 6 23.72 37.04 46.24
N ALA A 7 24.40 35.87 46.37
CA ALA A 7 23.83 34.59 46.00
C ALA A 7 22.61 34.25 46.86
N LEU A 8 21.50 33.83 46.25
CA LEU A 8 20.32 33.38 47.00
C LEU A 8 20.65 32.11 47.81
N SER A 9 20.03 31.99 48.97
CA SER A 9 20.07 30.79 49.79
C SER A 9 18.67 30.13 49.84
N ALA A 10 18.67 28.79 50.08
CA ALA A 10 17.40 28.05 50.23
C ALA A 10 16.55 28.60 51.39
N LEU A 11 17.21 29.06 52.45
CA LEU A 11 16.56 29.68 53.61
C LEU A 11 15.89 31.02 53.26
N GLN A 12 16.55 31.84 52.45
CA GLN A 12 15.93 33.08 51.95
C GLN A 12 14.68 32.80 51.13
N ILE A 13 14.76 31.82 50.20
CA ILE A 13 13.63 31.45 49.35
C ILE A 13 12.46 30.87 50.14
N SER A 14 12.70 30.15 51.24
CA SER A 14 11.65 29.61 52.11
C SER A 14 10.94 30.67 52.92
N ARG A 15 11.66 31.76 53.32
CA ARG A 15 11.12 32.86 54.12
C ARG A 15 10.37 33.92 53.35
N VAL A 16 10.50 33.94 52.01
CA VAL A 16 9.79 34.95 51.20
C VAL A 16 8.32 34.60 51.12
N ARG A 17 7.48 35.50 51.63
CA ARG A 17 6.03 35.41 51.52
C ARG A 17 5.55 36.03 50.22
N PRO A 18 4.54 35.45 49.54
CA PRO A 18 3.90 36.08 48.38
C PRO A 18 3.34 37.46 48.74
N HIS A 19 3.47 38.41 47.84
CA HIS A 19 2.78 39.68 47.99
C HIS A 19 1.31 39.52 47.59
N PRO A 20 0.36 40.17 48.27
CA PRO A 20 -1.07 39.98 48.01
C PRO A 20 -1.52 40.24 46.57
N THR A 21 -0.91 41.21 45.89
CA THR A 21 -1.37 41.69 44.57
C THR A 21 -0.28 41.71 43.49
N LYS A 22 1.02 41.61 43.87
CA LYS A 22 2.13 41.75 42.92
C LYS A 22 3.07 40.54 42.96
N ALA A 23 3.67 40.20 41.82
CA ALA A 23 4.72 39.19 41.80
C ALA A 23 6.01 39.77 42.44
N VAL A 24 6.65 38.98 43.29
CA VAL A 24 7.97 39.26 43.89
C VAL A 24 9.06 38.63 43.02
N GLU A 25 10.07 39.41 42.67
CA GLU A 25 11.25 38.88 41.95
C GLU A 25 12.50 38.96 42.83
N LEU A 26 13.21 37.83 42.92
CA LEU A 26 14.53 37.72 43.54
C LEU A 26 15.57 37.43 42.49
N VAL A 27 16.71 38.12 42.53
CA VAL A 27 17.83 37.90 41.60
C VAL A 27 18.87 37.04 42.28
N ASP A 28 19.34 35.98 41.62
CA ASP A 28 20.42 35.17 42.15
C ASP A 28 21.80 35.74 41.77
N GLY A 29 22.64 36.00 42.75
CA GLY A 29 24.00 36.47 42.50
C GLY A 29 25.00 35.38 42.10
N ALA A 30 24.70 34.12 42.29
CA ALA A 30 25.55 33.02 41.89
C ALA A 30 25.51 32.78 40.40
N VAL A 31 24.31 32.77 39.78
CA VAL A 31 24.15 32.65 38.35
C VAL A 31 23.60 33.93 37.75
N SER A 32 24.45 34.64 37.05
CA SER A 32 24.12 35.97 36.49
C SER A 32 22.85 35.90 35.60
N GLY A 33 21.86 36.73 35.92
CA GLY A 33 20.58 36.79 35.19
C GLY A 33 19.54 35.78 35.64
N LEU A 34 19.84 34.85 36.54
CA LEU A 34 18.84 33.93 37.09
C LEU A 34 17.93 34.67 38.07
N ARG A 35 16.63 34.52 37.91
CA ARG A 35 15.60 35.19 38.72
C ARG A 35 14.55 34.18 39.16
N LEU A 36 14.16 34.29 40.43
CA LEU A 36 13.00 33.62 40.97
C LEU A 36 11.82 34.59 41.00
N ARG A 37 10.72 34.22 40.43
CA ARG A 37 9.45 34.94 40.47
C ARG A 37 8.45 34.20 41.32
N ILE A 38 7.87 34.86 42.29
CA ILE A 38 6.85 34.33 43.19
C ILE A 38 5.57 35.11 42.92
N LEU A 39 4.54 34.40 42.46
CA LEU A 39 3.24 35.01 42.19
C LEU A 39 2.41 35.18 43.47
N PRO A 40 1.38 36.06 43.47
CA PRO A 40 0.46 36.18 44.60
C PRO A 40 -0.16 34.83 45.06
N SER A 41 -0.34 33.89 44.14
CA SER A 41 -0.80 32.53 44.43
C SER A 41 0.24 31.65 45.14
N GLY A 42 1.43 32.16 45.43
CA GLY A 42 2.54 31.36 45.97
C GLY A 42 3.33 30.53 44.96
N LYS A 43 2.89 30.47 43.70
CA LYS A 43 3.58 29.72 42.67
C LYS A 43 4.95 30.32 42.37
N LYS A 44 6.00 29.48 42.43
CA LYS A 44 7.40 29.87 42.18
C LYS A 44 7.83 29.44 40.80
N SER A 45 8.48 30.31 40.02
CA SER A 45 9.03 30.02 38.70
C SER A 45 10.38 30.68 38.52
N TRP A 46 11.30 29.95 37.85
CA TRP A 46 12.64 30.42 37.56
C TRP A 46 12.76 30.90 36.13
N SER A 47 13.47 31.98 35.90
CA SER A 47 13.77 32.54 34.58
C SER A 47 15.20 33.04 34.50
N LEU A 48 15.81 32.97 33.31
CA LEU A 48 17.14 33.48 32.99
C LEU A 48 17.00 34.72 32.10
N ALA A 49 17.47 35.87 32.55
CA ALA A 49 17.56 37.08 31.76
C ALA A 49 18.99 37.25 31.21
N MET A 50 19.13 37.22 29.88
CA MET A 50 20.42 37.42 29.22
C MET A 50 20.26 38.01 27.82
N ARG A 51 21.35 38.57 27.27
CA ARG A 51 21.37 39.00 25.87
C ARG A 51 21.46 37.79 24.92
N ALA A 52 20.55 37.73 23.97
CA ALA A 52 20.58 36.81 22.86
C ALA A 52 20.40 37.63 21.56
N ASN A 53 21.30 37.46 20.61
CA ASN A 53 21.33 38.23 19.36
C ASN A 53 21.22 39.74 19.56
N GLY A 54 22.02 40.28 20.53
CA GLY A 54 22.09 41.72 20.84
C GLY A 54 20.91 42.24 21.65
N VAL A 55 19.83 41.52 21.89
CA VAL A 55 18.63 41.95 22.61
C VAL A 55 18.53 41.23 23.95
N MET A 56 18.14 41.96 25.00
CA MET A 56 17.87 41.40 26.32
C MET A 56 16.58 40.60 26.29
N ARG A 57 16.66 39.32 26.57
CA ARG A 57 15.52 38.41 26.60
C ARG A 57 15.45 37.64 27.92
N ARG A 58 14.24 37.19 28.25
CA ARG A 58 13.98 36.35 29.42
C ARG A 58 13.56 34.96 28.96
N PHE A 59 14.28 33.94 29.42
CA PHE A 59 14.06 32.55 29.10
C PHE A 59 13.52 31.80 30.32
N GLU A 60 12.52 30.93 30.12
CA GLU A 60 11.97 30.12 31.20
C GLU A 60 12.94 29.00 31.57
N VAL A 61 13.29 28.85 32.85
CA VAL A 61 14.12 27.76 33.37
C VAL A 61 13.25 26.63 33.90
N GLY A 62 12.13 26.99 34.58
CA GLY A 62 11.14 26.00 35.04
C GLY A 62 10.39 26.48 36.28
N SER A 63 9.30 25.77 36.63
CA SER A 63 8.49 25.98 37.82
C SER A 63 8.70 24.84 38.80
N GLY A 64 8.62 25.14 40.12
CA GLY A 64 8.73 24.11 41.17
C GLY A 64 10.13 23.56 41.40
N LEU A 65 11.15 24.10 40.76
CA LEU A 65 12.55 23.64 40.89
C LEU A 65 13.17 24.13 42.18
N GLY A 66 14.00 23.31 42.80
CA GLY A 66 14.92 23.70 43.87
C GLY A 66 16.01 24.65 43.36
N LEU A 67 16.64 25.40 44.29
CA LEU A 67 17.66 26.40 43.93
C LEU A 67 18.86 25.78 43.16
N SER A 68 19.38 24.63 43.61
CA SER A 68 20.50 23.96 42.97
C SER A 68 20.14 23.51 41.56
N GLU A 69 18.97 22.88 41.38
CA GLU A 69 18.47 22.45 40.09
C GLU A 69 18.22 23.59 39.11
N ALA A 70 17.67 24.72 39.63
CA ALA A 70 17.46 25.91 38.84
C ALA A 70 18.78 26.53 38.33
N ARG A 71 19.82 26.53 39.16
CA ARG A 71 21.17 26.97 38.77
C ARG A 71 21.76 26.12 37.68
N THR A 72 21.75 24.79 37.85
CA THR A 72 22.27 23.83 36.85
C THR A 72 21.56 23.95 35.50
N LYS A 73 20.22 24.06 35.53
CA LYS A 73 19.42 24.27 34.32
C LYS A 73 19.68 25.61 33.66
N ALA A 74 19.83 26.69 34.46
CA ALA A 74 20.11 28.03 33.95
C ALA A 74 21.49 28.09 33.27
N GLU A 75 22.51 27.46 33.84
CA GLU A 75 23.86 27.38 33.25
C GLU A 75 23.85 26.55 31.93
N GLY A 76 23.18 25.42 31.90
CA GLY A 76 22.98 24.66 30.68
C GLY A 76 22.26 25.43 29.58
N LEU A 77 21.20 26.16 29.95
CA LEU A 77 20.45 27.01 29.05
C LEU A 77 21.32 28.17 28.52
N ARG A 78 22.10 28.82 29.41
CA ARG A 78 23.04 29.89 29.06
C ARG A 78 24.09 29.43 28.05
N ARG A 79 24.66 28.21 28.22
CA ARG A 79 25.63 27.64 27.29
C ARG A 79 25.01 27.46 25.92
N LYS A 80 23.83 26.84 25.82
CA LYS A 80 23.10 26.65 24.56
C LYS A 80 22.79 27.98 23.83
N ILE A 81 22.39 28.99 24.57
CA ILE A 81 22.10 30.31 23.97
C ILE A 81 23.39 30.99 23.46
N LYS A 82 24.51 30.83 24.18
CA LYS A 82 25.80 31.33 23.71
C LYS A 82 26.30 30.59 22.45
N GLU A 83 25.95 29.32 22.31
CA GLU A 83 26.21 28.49 21.13
C GLU A 83 25.27 28.78 19.96
N GLY A 84 24.39 29.80 20.08
CA GLY A 84 23.52 30.25 19.00
C GLY A 84 22.09 29.69 19.01
N ALA A 85 21.73 28.85 20.00
CA ALA A 85 20.36 28.35 20.12
C ALA A 85 19.38 29.44 20.53
N ASP A 86 18.16 29.46 19.96
CA ASP A 86 17.04 30.26 20.42
C ASP A 86 15.90 29.38 20.96
N PRO A 87 15.92 29.03 22.26
CA PRO A 87 14.92 28.16 22.86
C PRO A 87 13.48 28.68 22.75
N THR A 88 13.33 30.00 22.64
CA THR A 88 12.00 30.62 22.48
C THR A 88 11.46 30.39 21.05
N ALA A 89 12.31 30.59 20.07
CA ALA A 89 11.97 30.28 18.67
C ALA A 89 11.71 28.79 18.46
N GLU A 90 12.51 27.93 19.09
CA GLU A 90 12.29 26.46 19.06
C GLU A 90 10.93 26.06 19.65
N LYS A 91 10.60 26.63 20.86
CA LYS A 91 9.30 26.36 21.52
C LYS A 91 8.13 26.89 20.69
N ARG A 92 8.27 28.06 20.06
CA ARG A 92 7.27 28.64 19.16
C ARG A 92 7.08 27.80 17.89
N SER A 93 8.17 27.35 17.28
CA SER A 93 8.16 26.49 16.12
C SER A 93 7.51 25.14 16.42
N ALA A 94 7.87 24.52 17.57
CA ALA A 94 7.25 23.28 18.02
C ALA A 94 5.74 23.43 18.24
N ARG A 95 5.31 24.53 18.87
CA ARG A 95 3.89 24.85 19.07
C ARG A 95 3.15 25.04 17.73
N GLN A 96 3.75 25.77 16.78
CA GLN A 96 3.17 25.97 15.47
C GLN A 96 3.03 24.67 14.71
N LYS A 97 4.05 23.80 14.76
CA LYS A 97 4.00 22.46 14.16
C LYS A 97 2.90 21.61 14.79
N ALA A 98 2.73 21.68 16.10
CA ALA A 98 1.67 20.95 16.79
C ALA A 98 0.27 21.44 16.37
N ILE A 99 0.08 22.76 16.22
CA ILE A 99 -1.18 23.34 15.73
C ILE A 99 -1.43 22.89 14.29
N SER A 100 -0.46 23.05 13.40
CA SER A 100 -0.59 22.60 12.01
C SER A 100 -0.86 21.09 11.89
N ALA A 101 -0.31 20.29 12.81
CA ALA A 101 -0.57 18.85 12.86
C ALA A 101 -2.02 18.53 13.28
N LEU A 102 -2.61 19.32 14.19
CA LEU A 102 -4.03 19.21 14.54
C LEU A 102 -4.93 19.53 13.34
N GLU A 103 -4.52 20.44 12.49
CA GLU A 103 -5.17 20.77 11.22
C GLU A 103 -4.85 19.78 10.10
N GLY A 104 -4.05 18.74 10.37
CA GLY A 104 -3.66 17.71 9.42
C GLY A 104 -2.55 18.11 8.45
N VAL A 105 -1.97 19.31 8.60
CA VAL A 105 -0.89 19.83 7.75
C VAL A 105 0.48 19.42 8.29
N GLY A 106 1.37 18.96 7.39
CA GLY A 106 2.73 18.55 7.78
C GLY A 106 2.79 17.26 8.61
N THR A 107 1.74 16.45 8.61
CA THR A 107 1.67 15.15 9.30
C THR A 107 2.15 13.98 8.42
N LEU A 108 2.39 12.81 9.02
CA LEU A 108 2.64 11.60 8.25
C LEU A 108 1.48 11.31 7.28
N GLY A 109 0.24 11.52 7.70
CA GLY A 109 -0.93 11.34 6.85
C GLY A 109 -0.91 12.24 5.63
N SER A 110 -0.62 13.53 5.80
CA SER A 110 -0.52 14.48 4.68
C SER A 110 0.65 14.17 3.74
N VAL A 111 1.77 13.69 4.26
CA VAL A 111 2.92 13.24 3.45
C VAL A 111 2.55 12.03 2.59
N ILE A 112 1.85 11.04 3.16
CA ILE A 112 1.35 9.89 2.41
C ILE A 112 0.40 10.37 1.30
N ASP A 113 -0.56 11.24 1.62
CA ASP A 113 -1.51 11.77 0.63
C ASP A 113 -0.77 12.50 -0.49
N ALA A 114 0.13 13.42 -0.17
CA ALA A 114 0.92 14.18 -1.14
C ALA A 114 1.75 13.28 -2.06
N TYR A 115 2.34 12.20 -1.55
CA TYR A 115 3.08 11.23 -2.39
C TYR A 115 2.20 10.61 -3.47
N PHE A 116 0.94 10.26 -3.16
CA PHE A 116 0.03 9.64 -4.10
C PHE A 116 -0.78 10.62 -4.95
N THR A 117 -0.84 11.89 -4.60
CA THR A 117 -1.54 12.92 -5.40
C THR A 117 -0.61 13.70 -6.31
N THR A 118 0.52 14.19 -5.81
CA THR A 118 1.45 15.06 -6.53
C THR A 118 2.86 14.47 -6.67
N GLY A 119 3.18 13.43 -5.90
CA GLY A 119 4.49 12.80 -5.88
C GLY A 119 4.64 11.65 -6.87
N ASN A 120 5.71 10.87 -6.69
CA ASN A 120 6.04 9.71 -7.54
C ASN A 120 4.98 8.59 -7.49
N GLY A 121 4.05 8.66 -6.55
CA GLY A 121 2.90 7.78 -6.41
C GLY A 121 1.72 8.15 -7.30
N ALA A 122 1.66 9.41 -7.77
CA ALA A 122 0.63 9.88 -8.67
C ALA A 122 0.60 9.05 -9.96
N GLY A 123 -0.61 8.72 -10.45
CA GLY A 123 -0.78 7.87 -11.64
C GLY A 123 -0.43 6.38 -11.46
N LEU A 124 -0.18 5.91 -10.21
CA LEU A 124 -0.10 4.46 -9.93
C LEU A 124 -1.46 3.81 -10.08
N LYS A 125 -1.66 2.82 -10.99
CA LYS A 125 -2.90 2.01 -11.04
C LYS A 125 -3.30 1.48 -9.65
N SER A 126 -2.33 1.15 -8.79
CA SER A 126 -2.55 0.69 -7.40
C SER A 126 -2.37 1.79 -6.35
N GLY A 127 -2.22 3.05 -6.75
CA GLY A 127 -1.89 4.16 -5.84
C GLY A 127 -2.90 4.33 -4.73
N GLU A 128 -4.17 4.36 -5.06
CA GLU A 128 -5.24 4.51 -4.08
C GLU A 128 -5.31 3.32 -3.10
N THR A 129 -5.11 2.10 -3.61
CA THR A 129 -5.05 0.90 -2.76
C THR A 129 -3.86 0.95 -1.80
N GLN A 130 -2.68 1.37 -2.28
CA GLN A 130 -1.49 1.53 -1.46
C GLN A 130 -1.69 2.64 -0.42
N ARG A 131 -2.26 3.77 -0.81
CA ARG A 131 -2.59 4.89 0.05
C ARG A 131 -3.51 4.46 1.20
N LYS A 132 -4.63 3.81 0.87
CA LYS A 132 -5.58 3.27 1.86
C LYS A 132 -4.90 2.27 2.80
N HIS A 133 -4.10 1.37 2.25
CA HIS A 133 -3.37 0.38 3.04
C HIS A 133 -2.42 1.05 4.04
N LEU A 134 -1.62 2.04 3.62
CA LEU A 134 -0.72 2.76 4.50
C LEU A 134 -1.46 3.55 5.57
N LYS A 135 -2.56 4.24 5.21
CA LYS A 135 -3.38 4.99 6.19
C LYS A 135 -4.02 4.07 7.23
N THR A 136 -4.49 2.90 6.83
CA THR A 136 -5.01 1.91 7.77
C THR A 136 -3.91 1.33 8.65
N PHE A 137 -2.79 0.97 8.07
CA PHE A 137 -1.68 0.30 8.75
C PHE A 137 -0.99 1.20 9.79
N PHE A 138 -0.67 2.45 9.41
CA PHE A 138 -0.02 3.43 10.28
C PHE A 138 -1.00 4.40 10.95
N ARG A 139 -2.24 3.99 11.18
CA ARG A 139 -3.32 4.83 11.70
C ARG A 139 -2.92 5.61 12.96
N SER A 140 -2.20 4.98 13.88
CA SER A 140 -1.74 5.58 15.14
C SER A 140 -0.71 6.70 14.97
N LEU A 141 -0.06 6.78 13.82
CA LEU A 141 1.00 7.75 13.52
C LEU A 141 0.58 8.84 12.53
N LEU A 142 -0.59 8.73 11.90
CA LEU A 142 -1.00 9.64 10.83
C LEU A 142 -1.05 11.11 11.24
N GLY A 143 -1.53 11.41 12.46
CA GLY A 143 -1.62 12.76 12.99
C GLY A 143 -0.30 13.32 13.54
N LYS A 144 0.77 12.49 13.58
CA LYS A 144 2.06 12.93 14.10
C LYS A 144 2.75 13.87 13.10
N PRO A 145 3.38 14.99 13.56
CA PRO A 145 4.21 15.81 12.69
C PRO A 145 5.25 14.96 11.97
N ALA A 146 5.32 15.07 10.66
CA ALA A 146 6.18 14.24 9.82
C ALA A 146 7.67 14.38 10.18
N SER A 147 8.09 15.57 10.61
CA SER A 147 9.45 15.85 11.12
C SER A 147 9.82 15.05 12.37
N ASP A 148 8.82 14.59 13.13
CA ASP A 148 9.01 13.93 14.43
C ASP A 148 8.80 12.40 14.35
N VAL A 149 8.43 11.91 13.17
CA VAL A 149 8.32 10.46 12.91
C VAL A 149 9.72 9.86 12.79
N ARG A 150 9.98 8.79 13.54
CA ARG A 150 11.25 8.05 13.55
C ARG A 150 11.07 6.62 13.02
N SER A 151 12.14 6.06 12.46
CA SER A 151 12.17 4.66 11.98
C SER A 151 11.69 3.69 13.06
N SER A 152 12.13 3.84 14.31
CA SER A 152 11.74 2.99 15.42
C SER A 152 10.23 2.95 15.68
N GLN A 153 9.55 4.09 15.52
CA GLN A 153 8.10 4.16 15.71
C GLN A 153 7.33 3.46 14.59
N LEU A 154 7.80 3.59 13.35
CA LEU A 154 7.23 2.88 12.20
C LEU A 154 7.50 1.37 12.36
N GLN A 155 8.71 0.99 12.79
CA GLN A 155 9.10 -0.41 12.99
C GLN A 155 8.26 -1.07 14.09
N LEU A 156 8.03 -0.39 15.21
CA LEU A 156 7.14 -0.91 16.29
C LEU A 156 5.74 -1.25 15.77
N VAL A 157 5.17 -0.42 14.88
CA VAL A 157 3.86 -0.73 14.25
C VAL A 157 3.97 -1.94 13.33
N VAL A 158 5.08 -2.09 12.60
CA VAL A 158 5.33 -3.23 11.72
C VAL A 158 5.46 -4.52 12.53
N ASP A 159 6.23 -4.49 13.62
CA ASP A 159 6.54 -5.66 14.45
C ASP A 159 5.33 -6.13 15.25
N ALA A 160 4.51 -5.18 15.73
CA ALA A 160 3.29 -5.47 16.48
C ALA A 160 2.15 -6.05 15.61
N HIS A 161 2.25 -5.97 14.27
CA HIS A 161 1.13 -6.38 13.40
C HIS A 161 1.07 -7.92 13.25
N PRO A 162 -0.08 -8.57 13.59
CA PRO A 162 -0.18 -10.03 13.61
C PRO A 162 -0.04 -10.68 12.22
N ALA A 163 -0.50 -9.99 11.16
CA ALA A 163 -0.44 -10.50 9.80
C ALA A 163 0.88 -10.10 9.11
N ARG A 164 1.89 -10.94 9.16
CA ARG A 164 3.23 -10.72 8.59
C ARG A 164 3.24 -10.28 7.14
N ILE A 165 2.40 -10.88 6.29
CA ILE A 165 2.27 -10.51 4.86
C ILE A 165 1.77 -9.07 4.71
N THR A 166 0.82 -8.66 5.54
CA THR A 166 0.28 -7.29 5.54
C THR A 166 1.34 -6.29 5.97
N ALA A 167 2.08 -6.60 7.03
CA ALA A 167 3.19 -5.79 7.53
C ALA A 167 4.33 -5.67 6.49
N ALA A 168 4.75 -6.78 5.88
CA ALA A 168 5.76 -6.76 4.82
C ALA A 168 5.34 -5.92 3.60
N ARG A 169 4.05 -5.92 3.29
CA ARG A 169 3.48 -5.09 2.23
C ARG A 169 3.46 -3.61 2.60
N ALA A 170 3.15 -3.28 3.86
CA ALA A 170 3.19 -1.91 4.37
C ALA A 170 4.62 -1.34 4.29
N VAL A 171 5.64 -2.11 4.68
CA VAL A 171 7.06 -1.71 4.54
C VAL A 171 7.42 -1.45 3.07
N ALA A 172 7.00 -2.34 2.15
CA ALA A 172 7.27 -2.17 0.72
C ALA A 172 6.58 -0.92 0.14
N TYR A 173 5.43 -0.53 0.65
CA TYR A 173 4.68 0.64 0.18
C TYR A 173 5.15 1.94 0.83
N VAL A 174 5.53 1.93 2.10
CA VAL A 174 5.96 3.14 2.80
C VAL A 174 7.39 3.56 2.44
N GLY A 175 8.27 2.62 2.13
CA GLY A 175 9.66 2.91 1.77
C GLY A 175 9.82 3.97 0.68
N PRO A 176 9.14 3.86 -0.49
CA PRO A 176 9.14 4.90 -1.50
C PRO A 176 8.60 6.26 -1.04
N VAL A 177 7.57 6.27 -0.17
CA VAL A 177 7.00 7.49 0.43
C VAL A 177 8.04 8.20 1.29
N LEU A 178 8.69 7.47 2.20
CA LEU A 178 9.72 8.00 3.11
C LEU A 178 10.93 8.53 2.33
N LYS A 179 11.37 7.80 1.31
CA LYS A 179 12.47 8.24 0.43
C LYS A 179 12.11 9.51 -0.33
N TRP A 180 10.89 9.63 -0.81
CA TRP A 180 10.38 10.82 -1.50
C TRP A 180 10.27 12.02 -0.55
N ALA A 181 9.74 11.81 0.65
CA ALA A 181 9.56 12.84 1.66
C ALA A 181 10.91 13.37 2.17
N ARG A 182 11.90 12.48 2.40
CA ARG A 182 13.25 12.87 2.81
C ARG A 182 13.93 13.77 1.77
N LYS A 183 13.80 13.44 0.48
CA LYS A 183 14.37 14.27 -0.61
C LYS A 183 13.76 15.68 -0.71
N ARG A 184 12.69 15.95 0.03
CA ARG A 184 11.95 17.23 0.07
C ARG A 184 11.95 17.87 1.45
N ASP A 185 12.81 17.38 2.35
CA ASP A 185 12.95 17.85 3.73
C ASP A 185 11.62 17.85 4.54
N LEU A 186 10.63 17.08 4.06
CA LEU A 186 9.36 16.88 4.79
C LEU A 186 9.51 15.95 5.99
N MET A 187 10.51 15.09 5.96
CA MET A 187 10.83 14.13 7.04
C MET A 187 12.35 14.05 7.24
N ARG A 188 12.76 13.86 8.49
CA ARG A 188 14.18 13.80 8.88
C ARG A 188 14.64 12.37 9.13
N GLY A 189 15.88 12.06 8.76
CA GLY A 189 16.61 10.85 9.12
C GLY A 189 16.85 9.89 7.97
N PRO A 190 17.64 8.85 8.16
CA PRO A 190 17.53 7.63 7.42
C PRO A 190 16.30 6.87 7.91
N PHE A 191 15.48 6.34 6.99
CA PHE A 191 14.37 5.45 7.31
C PHE A 191 14.74 4.06 6.78
N GLU A 192 15.24 3.23 7.67
CA GLU A 192 15.53 1.82 7.43
C GLU A 192 14.51 1.01 8.20
N LEU A 193 13.64 0.32 7.46
CA LEU A 193 12.62 -0.54 8.03
C LEU A 193 12.91 -1.98 7.64
N GLU A 194 12.93 -2.84 8.64
CA GLU A 194 13.06 -4.27 8.44
C GLU A 194 11.75 -4.84 7.91
N LYS A 195 11.86 -5.55 6.80
CA LYS A 195 10.71 -6.22 6.22
C LYS A 195 10.51 -7.56 6.94
N PRO A 196 9.32 -7.82 7.51
CA PRO A 196 9.04 -9.10 8.13
C PRO A 196 9.26 -10.27 7.18
N ILE A 197 9.86 -11.34 7.69
CA ILE A 197 10.01 -12.60 6.97
C ILE A 197 8.61 -13.17 6.75
N VAL A 198 8.27 -13.42 5.50
CA VAL A 198 7.03 -14.08 5.08
C VAL A 198 7.37 -15.42 4.47
N GLY A 199 6.53 -16.41 4.72
CA GLY A 199 6.69 -17.73 4.13
C GLY A 199 6.65 -17.70 2.60
N ALA A 200 7.15 -18.76 1.97
CA ALA A 200 7.11 -18.89 0.53
C ALA A 200 5.68 -18.73 -0.03
N PRO A 201 5.51 -18.11 -1.20
CA PRO A 201 4.21 -18.02 -1.83
C PRO A 201 3.58 -19.40 -2.01
N ARG A 202 2.30 -19.56 -1.68
CA ARG A 202 1.59 -20.81 -1.92
C ARG A 202 1.60 -21.12 -3.43
N GLN A 203 2.24 -22.21 -3.80
CA GLN A 203 2.32 -22.68 -5.19
C GLN A 203 1.25 -23.75 -5.44
N ARG A 204 -0.02 -23.43 -5.21
CA ARG A 204 -1.14 -24.35 -5.38
C ARG A 204 -1.36 -24.65 -6.85
N VAL A 205 -1.33 -25.91 -7.21
CA VAL A 205 -1.80 -26.52 -8.46
C VAL A 205 -2.93 -27.45 -8.06
N LEU A 206 -3.98 -27.54 -8.87
CA LEU A 206 -5.13 -28.40 -8.63
C LEU A 206 -4.87 -29.73 -9.35
N ASP A 207 -5.13 -30.83 -8.68
CA ASP A 207 -5.13 -32.14 -9.30
C ASP A 207 -6.43 -32.40 -10.11
N GLU A 208 -6.48 -33.51 -10.82
CA GLU A 208 -7.60 -33.84 -11.69
C GLU A 208 -8.91 -34.05 -10.91
N GLY A 209 -8.85 -34.69 -9.75
CA GLY A 209 -10.03 -34.89 -8.88
C GLY A 209 -10.58 -33.60 -8.33
N GLU A 210 -9.70 -32.67 -7.94
CA GLU A 210 -10.08 -31.33 -7.49
C GLU A 210 -10.67 -30.51 -8.64
N LEU A 211 -10.07 -30.58 -9.85
CA LEU A 211 -10.60 -29.91 -11.03
C LEU A 211 -12.01 -30.39 -11.35
N ARG A 212 -12.27 -31.68 -11.35
CA ARG A 212 -13.60 -32.27 -11.61
C ARG A 212 -14.63 -31.69 -10.63
N LYS A 213 -14.33 -31.71 -9.32
CA LYS A 213 -15.22 -31.17 -8.28
C LYS A 213 -15.49 -29.69 -8.48
N LEU A 214 -14.49 -28.90 -8.87
CA LEU A 214 -14.65 -27.46 -9.14
C LEU A 214 -15.47 -27.19 -10.41
N LEU A 215 -15.22 -27.94 -11.48
CA LEU A 215 -15.91 -27.77 -12.75
C LEU A 215 -17.43 -27.95 -12.61
N LEU A 216 -17.89 -28.89 -11.77
CA LEU A 216 -19.31 -29.07 -11.43
C LEU A 216 -19.96 -27.87 -10.73
N THR A 217 -19.16 -27.00 -10.14
CA THR A 217 -19.62 -25.84 -9.37
C THR A 217 -19.44 -24.51 -10.11
N PHE A 218 -19.01 -24.55 -11.39
CA PHE A 218 -18.80 -23.35 -12.20
C PHE A 218 -20.05 -22.95 -13.01
N ASP A 219 -21.19 -22.95 -12.36
CA ASP A 219 -22.54 -22.71 -12.91
C ASP A 219 -22.94 -21.23 -12.95
N ASP A 220 -22.32 -20.37 -12.15
CA ASP A 220 -22.59 -18.95 -12.08
C ASP A 220 -21.58 -18.07 -12.89
N ALA A 221 -21.74 -16.78 -12.87
CA ALA A 221 -20.88 -15.84 -13.59
C ALA A 221 -19.40 -15.88 -13.15
N TYR A 222 -19.14 -16.12 -11.86
CA TYR A 222 -17.78 -16.29 -11.36
C TYR A 222 -17.18 -17.63 -11.82
N GLY A 223 -17.99 -18.68 -11.80
CA GLY A 223 -17.60 -20.01 -12.30
C GLY A 223 -17.28 -19.97 -13.79
N ARG A 224 -18.13 -19.33 -14.61
CA ARG A 224 -17.84 -19.12 -16.04
C ARG A 224 -16.55 -18.35 -16.27
N CYS A 225 -16.29 -17.32 -15.47
CA CYS A 225 -15.00 -16.60 -15.50
C CYS A 225 -13.84 -17.49 -15.08
N CYS A 226 -14.00 -18.35 -14.06
CA CYS A 226 -12.98 -19.32 -13.65
C CYS A 226 -12.69 -20.35 -14.75
N MET A 227 -13.72 -20.87 -15.41
CA MET A 227 -13.57 -21.74 -16.58
C MET A 227 -12.78 -21.06 -17.69
N PHE A 228 -13.09 -19.80 -17.99
CA PHE A 228 -12.36 -19.02 -19.00
C PHE A 228 -10.89 -18.81 -18.61
N LEU A 229 -10.59 -18.59 -17.31
CA LEU A 229 -9.22 -18.51 -16.82
C LEU A 229 -8.45 -19.83 -16.98
N LEU A 230 -9.10 -20.94 -16.74
CA LEU A 230 -8.51 -22.26 -16.93
C LEU A 230 -8.21 -22.54 -18.41
N LEU A 231 -9.14 -22.22 -19.30
CA LEU A 231 -9.02 -22.45 -20.75
C LEU A 231 -8.04 -21.50 -21.46
N THR A 232 -7.73 -20.34 -20.88
CA THR A 232 -6.88 -19.31 -21.50
C THR A 232 -5.58 -19.05 -20.75
N ALA A 233 -5.44 -19.58 -19.54
CA ALA A 233 -4.35 -19.27 -18.61
C ALA A 233 -4.17 -17.75 -18.34
N ALA A 234 -5.17 -16.92 -18.60
CA ALA A 234 -5.12 -15.47 -18.41
C ALA A 234 -5.07 -15.06 -16.92
N ARG A 235 -4.76 -13.82 -16.65
CA ARG A 235 -4.87 -13.29 -15.29
C ARG A 235 -6.32 -12.95 -14.97
N ARG A 236 -6.72 -13.17 -13.70
CA ARG A 236 -8.07 -12.82 -13.25
C ARG A 236 -8.47 -11.39 -13.61
N SER A 237 -7.57 -10.42 -13.39
CA SER A 237 -7.86 -9.02 -13.72
C SER A 237 -8.06 -8.79 -15.22
N GLU A 238 -7.41 -9.54 -16.07
CA GLU A 238 -7.56 -9.46 -17.52
C GLU A 238 -8.96 -9.99 -17.91
N ALA A 239 -9.37 -11.15 -17.41
CA ALA A 239 -10.68 -11.75 -17.73
C ALA A 239 -11.85 -10.94 -17.14
N VAL A 240 -11.76 -10.46 -15.91
CA VAL A 240 -12.82 -9.67 -15.24
C VAL A 240 -13.09 -8.33 -15.94
N HIS A 241 -12.08 -7.75 -16.60
CA HIS A 241 -12.23 -6.50 -17.34
C HIS A 241 -12.43 -6.70 -18.85
N ALA A 242 -12.41 -7.94 -19.32
CA ALA A 242 -12.62 -8.25 -20.74
C ALA A 242 -13.98 -7.77 -21.23
N THR A 243 -14.00 -7.15 -22.42
CA THR A 243 -15.19 -6.70 -23.12
C THR A 243 -15.42 -7.51 -24.39
N TRP A 244 -16.64 -7.50 -24.90
CA TRP A 244 -16.99 -8.25 -26.09
C TRP A 244 -16.24 -7.76 -27.35
N SER A 245 -15.83 -6.48 -27.40
CA SER A 245 -15.02 -5.95 -28.51
C SER A 245 -13.62 -6.53 -28.61
N GLN A 246 -13.13 -7.16 -27.54
CA GLN A 246 -11.82 -7.82 -27.50
C GLN A 246 -11.85 -9.24 -28.04
N ILE A 247 -13.05 -9.80 -28.31
CA ILE A 247 -13.25 -11.19 -28.74
C ILE A 247 -13.55 -11.24 -30.24
N ASP A 248 -12.76 -11.98 -30.98
CA ASP A 248 -13.08 -12.41 -32.34
C ASP A 248 -13.40 -13.91 -32.34
N LEU A 249 -14.70 -14.24 -32.38
CA LEU A 249 -15.17 -15.62 -32.38
C LEU A 249 -14.87 -16.34 -33.70
N LYS A 250 -14.75 -15.59 -34.82
CA LYS A 250 -14.44 -16.16 -36.15
C LYS A 250 -12.97 -16.54 -36.21
N ALA A 251 -12.08 -15.60 -35.81
CA ALA A 251 -10.65 -15.85 -35.72
C ALA A 251 -10.27 -16.72 -34.49
N LYS A 252 -11.20 -16.97 -33.57
CA LYS A 252 -10.98 -17.65 -32.28
C LYS A 252 -9.85 -16.99 -31.47
N THR A 253 -9.91 -15.68 -31.30
CA THR A 253 -8.90 -14.93 -30.58
C THR A 253 -9.51 -13.97 -29.57
N TRP A 254 -8.79 -13.75 -28.49
CA TRP A 254 -9.04 -12.69 -27.52
C TRP A 254 -7.84 -11.74 -27.50
N THR A 255 -8.06 -10.47 -27.81
CA THR A 255 -7.01 -9.45 -27.82
C THR A 255 -7.08 -8.62 -26.54
N ILE A 256 -6.12 -8.81 -25.65
CA ILE A 256 -5.99 -8.03 -24.40
C ILE A 256 -5.19 -6.78 -24.71
N PRO A 257 -5.77 -5.57 -24.58
CA PRO A 257 -5.06 -4.32 -24.82
C PRO A 257 -3.86 -4.15 -23.88
N GLY A 258 -2.82 -3.46 -24.34
CA GLY A 258 -1.61 -3.24 -23.55
C GLY A 258 -1.85 -2.54 -22.22
N GLU A 259 -2.80 -1.60 -22.18
CA GLU A 259 -3.21 -0.86 -20.98
C GLU A 259 -3.89 -1.76 -19.94
N ASP A 260 -4.54 -2.85 -20.34
CA ASP A 260 -5.21 -3.79 -19.43
C ASP A 260 -4.26 -4.83 -18.84
N ARG A 261 -3.08 -4.96 -19.44
CA ARG A 261 -2.07 -5.91 -18.99
C ARG A 261 -1.34 -5.38 -17.75
N LYS A 262 -1.03 -6.30 -16.83
CA LYS A 262 -0.20 -5.96 -15.66
C LYS A 262 1.21 -5.61 -16.15
N ASP A 263 1.57 -4.33 -16.01
CA ASP A 263 2.90 -3.86 -16.33
C ASP A 263 3.79 -3.73 -15.10
N THR A 264 5.08 -4.06 -15.24
CA THR A 264 6.07 -3.66 -14.26
C THR A 264 6.55 -2.27 -14.67
N ARG A 265 6.35 -1.26 -13.80
CA ARG A 265 6.74 0.14 -14.05
C ARG A 265 8.18 0.33 -14.50
N ALA A 266 9.08 -0.54 -14.05
CA ALA A 266 10.46 -0.51 -14.49
C ALA A 266 10.57 -0.64 -16.01
N GLN A 267 9.68 -1.41 -16.63
CA GLN A 267 9.68 -1.66 -18.06
C GLN A 267 9.04 -0.51 -18.85
N ALA A 268 7.90 0.02 -18.38
CA ALA A 268 7.24 1.18 -18.98
C ALA A 268 8.11 2.44 -18.91
N ARG A 269 8.80 2.66 -17.79
CA ARG A 269 9.74 3.79 -17.64
C ARG A 269 11.03 3.66 -18.46
N ARG A 270 11.52 2.42 -18.66
CA ARG A 270 12.73 2.20 -19.46
C ARG A 270 12.51 2.39 -20.96
N ASN A 271 11.34 2.02 -21.46
CA ASN A 271 11.09 1.92 -22.90
C ASN A 271 10.20 3.03 -23.45
N GLY A 272 9.56 3.87 -22.63
CA GLY A 272 8.64 4.94 -23.06
C GLY A 272 7.46 4.47 -23.92
N LYS A 273 7.30 3.15 -24.13
CA LYS A 273 6.28 2.55 -24.98
C LYS A 273 5.25 1.77 -24.13
N PRO A 274 3.97 1.92 -24.41
CA PRO A 274 2.95 1.07 -23.79
C PRO A 274 3.25 -0.40 -24.12
N LYS A 275 2.83 -1.31 -23.22
CA LYS A 275 2.93 -2.74 -23.47
C LYS A 275 2.09 -3.10 -24.69
N GLU A 276 2.62 -3.95 -25.55
CA GLU A 276 1.87 -4.42 -26.70
C GLU A 276 0.66 -5.27 -26.27
N ALA A 277 -0.38 -5.24 -27.07
CA ALA A 277 -1.55 -6.10 -26.89
C ALA A 277 -1.13 -7.58 -26.89
N LEU A 278 -1.80 -8.38 -26.10
CA LEU A 278 -1.61 -9.85 -26.07
C LEU A 278 -2.78 -10.51 -26.79
N MET A 279 -2.48 -11.21 -27.85
CA MET A 279 -3.43 -12.07 -28.53
C MET A 279 -3.40 -13.44 -27.86
N VAL A 280 -4.54 -13.89 -27.34
CA VAL A 280 -4.77 -15.18 -26.72
C VAL A 280 -5.63 -16.02 -27.64
N PRO A 281 -5.15 -17.16 -28.16
CA PRO A 281 -5.97 -18.07 -28.94
C PRO A 281 -7.05 -18.69 -28.07
N LEU A 282 -8.19 -19.02 -28.65
CA LEU A 282 -9.34 -19.60 -27.97
C LEU A 282 -9.59 -21.03 -28.49
N SER A 283 -9.64 -22.00 -27.58
CA SER A 283 -10.06 -23.35 -27.89
C SER A 283 -11.55 -23.40 -28.26
N GLN A 284 -12.01 -24.52 -28.84
CA GLN A 284 -13.44 -24.71 -29.11
C GLN A 284 -14.28 -24.63 -27.84
N GLN A 285 -13.78 -25.12 -26.71
CA GLN A 285 -14.44 -25.07 -25.41
C GLN A 285 -14.54 -23.62 -24.90
N ALA A 286 -13.49 -22.82 -25.09
CA ALA A 286 -13.53 -21.39 -24.75
C ALA A 286 -14.54 -20.62 -25.62
N VAL A 287 -14.61 -20.91 -26.90
CA VAL A 287 -15.60 -20.34 -27.83
C VAL A 287 -17.03 -20.75 -27.43
N ALA A 288 -17.25 -22.01 -27.09
CA ALA A 288 -18.55 -22.50 -26.62
C ALA A 288 -18.98 -21.79 -25.33
N LEU A 289 -18.06 -21.68 -24.35
CA LEU A 289 -18.30 -20.93 -23.11
C LEU A 289 -18.67 -19.47 -23.35
N LEU A 290 -17.98 -18.80 -24.27
CA LEU A 290 -18.27 -17.40 -24.63
C LEU A 290 -19.63 -17.24 -25.31
N LYS A 291 -19.99 -18.15 -26.22
CA LYS A 291 -21.30 -18.17 -26.87
C LYS A 291 -22.42 -18.35 -25.84
N GLU A 292 -22.25 -19.28 -24.91
CA GLU A 292 -23.21 -19.53 -23.85
C GLU A 292 -23.31 -18.32 -22.89
N THR A 293 -22.19 -17.74 -22.51
CA THR A 293 -22.14 -16.52 -21.68
C THR A 293 -22.87 -15.37 -22.37
N HIS A 294 -22.70 -15.20 -23.69
CA HIS A 294 -23.41 -14.20 -24.48
C HIS A 294 -24.92 -14.47 -24.53
N ARG A 295 -25.30 -15.75 -24.70
CA ARG A 295 -26.73 -16.15 -24.70
C ARG A 295 -27.40 -15.84 -23.37
N ILE A 296 -26.76 -16.18 -22.24
CA ILE A 296 -27.24 -15.90 -20.89
C ILE A 296 -27.39 -14.38 -20.67
N GLU A 297 -26.38 -13.60 -21.01
CA GLU A 297 -26.43 -12.14 -20.85
C GLU A 297 -27.50 -11.48 -21.73
N ARG A 298 -27.67 -11.98 -22.95
CA ARG A 298 -28.72 -11.51 -23.85
C ARG A 298 -30.12 -11.82 -23.29
N ALA A 299 -30.35 -13.03 -22.77
CA ALA A 299 -31.60 -13.40 -22.13
C ALA A 299 -31.88 -12.55 -20.90
N ARG A 300 -30.88 -12.36 -20.05
CA ARG A 300 -30.99 -11.48 -18.87
C ARG A 300 -31.41 -10.07 -19.24
N ARG A 301 -30.78 -9.48 -20.28
CA ARG A 301 -31.14 -8.12 -20.75
C ARG A 301 -32.54 -8.04 -21.30
N THR A 302 -32.98 -9.04 -22.06
CA THR A 302 -34.33 -9.11 -22.57
C THR A 302 -35.35 -9.16 -21.42
N ASN A 303 -35.13 -10.02 -20.42
CA ASN A 303 -36.02 -10.16 -19.25
C ASN A 303 -36.10 -8.90 -18.38
N LEU A 304 -35.04 -8.10 -18.36
CA LEU A 304 -34.97 -6.85 -17.59
C LEU A 304 -35.19 -5.59 -18.43
N GLU A 305 -35.59 -5.73 -19.67
CA GLU A 305 -35.83 -4.62 -20.63
C GLU A 305 -34.61 -3.69 -20.79
N LEU A 306 -33.41 -4.22 -20.68
CA LEU A 306 -32.18 -3.46 -20.77
C LEU A 306 -31.71 -3.29 -22.23
N PRO A 307 -30.91 -2.26 -22.53
CA PRO A 307 -30.33 -2.07 -23.85
C PRO A 307 -29.54 -3.30 -24.33
N LYS A 308 -29.47 -3.50 -25.65
CA LYS A 308 -28.64 -4.55 -26.25
C LYS A 308 -27.17 -4.44 -25.79
N ILE A 309 -26.46 -5.56 -25.84
CA ILE A 309 -25.04 -5.59 -25.49
C ILE A 309 -24.26 -4.61 -26.38
N SER A 310 -23.53 -3.71 -25.73
CA SER A 310 -22.58 -2.81 -26.38
C SER A 310 -21.17 -3.43 -26.32
N PRO A 311 -20.61 -3.94 -27.43
CA PRO A 311 -19.36 -4.68 -27.39
C PRO A 311 -18.20 -3.91 -26.76
N ALA A 312 -18.12 -2.61 -27.00
CA ALA A 312 -17.02 -1.77 -26.48
C ALA A 312 -17.12 -1.47 -24.98
N LYS A 313 -18.33 -1.49 -24.40
CA LYS A 313 -18.57 -1.06 -23.01
C LYS A 313 -18.88 -2.22 -22.09
N ASP A 314 -19.57 -3.24 -22.60
CA ASP A 314 -20.10 -4.31 -21.77
C ASP A 314 -19.07 -5.41 -21.56
N ARG A 315 -18.88 -5.76 -20.29
CA ARG A 315 -18.01 -6.85 -19.89
C ARG A 315 -18.60 -8.20 -20.27
N ILE A 316 -17.71 -9.18 -20.49
CA ILE A 316 -18.10 -10.56 -20.80
C ILE A 316 -18.75 -11.21 -19.57
N PHE A 317 -18.11 -11.07 -18.41
CA PHE A 317 -18.56 -11.69 -17.17
C PHE A 317 -19.12 -10.63 -16.23
N VAL A 318 -20.42 -10.72 -16.00
CA VAL A 318 -21.18 -9.84 -15.11
C VAL A 318 -22.03 -10.68 -14.15
N THR A 319 -22.32 -10.17 -12.97
CA THR A 319 -23.25 -10.79 -12.01
C THR A 319 -24.68 -10.81 -12.58
N ASP A 320 -25.58 -11.56 -11.97
CA ASP A 320 -27.00 -11.59 -12.36
C ASP A 320 -27.66 -10.20 -12.28
N SER A 321 -27.15 -9.33 -11.40
CA SER A 321 -27.54 -7.92 -11.35
C SER A 321 -26.89 -7.03 -12.44
N GLY A 322 -26.02 -7.59 -13.30
CA GLY A 322 -25.28 -6.86 -14.34
C GLY A 322 -24.06 -6.10 -13.84
N GLY A 323 -23.71 -6.23 -12.56
CA GLY A 323 -22.54 -5.60 -11.98
C GLY A 323 -21.23 -6.35 -12.24
N PRO A 324 -20.09 -5.73 -11.90
CA PRO A 324 -18.79 -6.36 -12.04
C PRO A 324 -18.59 -7.50 -11.04
N LEU A 325 -17.76 -8.47 -11.38
CA LEU A 325 -17.34 -9.54 -10.47
C LEU A 325 -16.38 -8.98 -9.41
N ILE A 326 -16.95 -8.56 -8.29
CA ILE A 326 -16.25 -8.07 -7.09
C ILE A 326 -16.42 -9.12 -5.97
N ASN A 327 -15.79 -8.91 -4.80
CA ASN A 327 -15.95 -9.81 -3.63
C ASN A 327 -15.52 -11.28 -3.88
N TRP A 328 -14.49 -11.48 -4.69
CA TRP A 328 -13.95 -12.80 -5.01
C TRP A 328 -13.67 -13.68 -3.80
N SER A 329 -13.20 -13.09 -2.68
CA SER A 329 -12.93 -13.87 -1.46
C SER A 329 -14.19 -14.54 -0.90
N ARG A 330 -15.33 -13.83 -0.92
CA ARG A 330 -16.62 -14.37 -0.46
C ARG A 330 -17.07 -15.52 -1.35
N TRP A 331 -17.01 -15.30 -2.67
CA TRP A 331 -17.39 -16.33 -3.65
C TRP A 331 -16.47 -17.56 -3.55
N LEU A 332 -15.14 -17.40 -3.48
CA LEU A 332 -14.20 -18.51 -3.31
C LEU A 332 -14.46 -19.30 -2.03
N THR A 333 -14.81 -18.64 -0.93
CA THR A 333 -15.16 -19.35 0.31
C THR A 333 -16.45 -20.15 0.17
N ALA A 334 -17.48 -19.59 -0.48
CA ALA A 334 -18.72 -20.30 -0.74
C ALA A 334 -18.51 -21.47 -1.72
N ASN A 335 -17.75 -21.27 -2.79
CA ASN A 335 -17.43 -22.30 -3.76
C ASN A 335 -16.60 -23.43 -3.15
N ALA A 336 -15.64 -23.13 -2.25
CA ALA A 336 -14.87 -24.15 -1.54
C ALA A 336 -15.75 -25.06 -0.68
N LYS A 337 -16.82 -24.51 -0.07
CA LYS A 337 -17.82 -25.33 0.65
C LYS A 337 -18.65 -26.20 -0.29
N ARG A 338 -19.04 -25.66 -1.44
CA ARG A 338 -19.85 -26.35 -2.45
C ARG A 338 -19.08 -27.51 -3.12
N SER A 339 -17.85 -27.23 -3.52
CA SER A 339 -16.99 -28.19 -4.24
C SER A 339 -16.26 -29.17 -3.32
N GLY A 340 -16.14 -28.86 -2.02
CA GLY A 340 -15.26 -29.59 -1.10
C GLY A 340 -13.75 -29.34 -1.34
N VAL A 341 -13.38 -28.40 -2.23
CA VAL A 341 -11.98 -28.08 -2.56
C VAL A 341 -11.59 -26.78 -1.87
N SER A 342 -10.68 -26.86 -0.90
CA SER A 342 -10.24 -25.71 -0.12
C SER A 342 -8.89 -25.13 -0.56
N GLY A 343 -8.60 -23.88 -0.18
CA GLY A 343 -7.28 -23.26 -0.35
C GLY A 343 -6.88 -22.92 -1.78
N TRP A 344 -7.78 -23.01 -2.75
CA TRP A 344 -7.55 -22.63 -4.13
C TRP A 344 -7.85 -21.14 -4.38
N SER A 345 -7.45 -20.64 -5.51
CA SER A 345 -7.70 -19.27 -5.95
C SER A 345 -7.76 -19.20 -7.48
N ALA A 346 -8.31 -18.14 -8.03
CA ALA A 346 -8.29 -17.89 -9.47
C ALA A 346 -6.86 -17.92 -10.07
N HIS A 347 -5.82 -17.62 -9.28
CA HIS A 347 -4.43 -17.74 -9.72
C HIS A 347 -3.94 -19.20 -9.72
N ALA A 348 -4.52 -20.08 -8.89
CA ALA A 348 -4.24 -21.50 -8.93
C ALA A 348 -4.72 -22.12 -10.26
N LEU A 349 -5.88 -21.72 -10.79
CA LEU A 349 -6.36 -22.15 -12.11
C LEU A 349 -5.36 -21.86 -13.23
N ARG A 350 -4.79 -20.65 -13.22
CA ARG A 350 -3.76 -20.28 -14.20
C ARG A 350 -2.48 -21.13 -14.05
N ARG A 351 -2.08 -21.46 -12.82
CA ARG A 351 -0.96 -22.37 -12.59
C ARG A 351 -1.28 -23.79 -13.05
N THR A 352 -2.47 -24.25 -12.74
CA THR A 352 -2.95 -25.57 -13.20
C THR A 352 -2.96 -25.63 -14.73
N ALA A 353 -3.48 -24.62 -15.42
CA ALA A 353 -3.41 -24.56 -16.89
C ALA A 353 -1.97 -24.60 -17.42
N ALA A 354 -1.04 -23.92 -16.75
CA ALA A 354 0.38 -23.94 -17.11
C ALA A 354 1.04 -25.31 -16.86
N THR A 355 0.65 -26.01 -15.78
CA THR A 355 1.11 -27.37 -15.47
C THR A 355 0.56 -28.34 -16.50
N VAL A 356 -0.75 -28.30 -16.77
CA VAL A 356 -1.39 -29.12 -17.81
C VAL A 356 -0.75 -28.90 -19.18
N ALA A 357 -0.37 -27.64 -19.53
CA ALA A 357 0.36 -27.36 -20.75
C ALA A 357 1.71 -28.09 -20.78
N GLY A 358 2.45 -28.10 -19.67
CA GLY A 358 3.70 -28.85 -19.55
C GLY A 358 3.51 -30.36 -19.70
N ASP A 359 2.50 -30.92 -19.02
CA ASP A 359 2.15 -32.37 -19.10
C ASP A 359 1.73 -32.77 -20.52
N LEU A 360 1.14 -31.82 -21.29
CA LEU A 360 0.79 -32.02 -22.70
C LEU A 360 1.97 -31.75 -23.66
N GLY A 361 3.18 -31.60 -23.14
CA GLY A 361 4.41 -31.45 -23.91
C GLY A 361 4.74 -30.04 -24.41
N ALA A 362 4.13 -29.01 -23.84
CA ALA A 362 4.49 -27.62 -24.21
C ALA A 362 5.89 -27.26 -23.74
N ALA A 363 6.72 -26.74 -24.64
CA ALA A 363 8.03 -26.25 -24.28
C ALA A 363 7.93 -25.01 -23.35
N PRO A 364 8.92 -24.80 -22.44
CA PRO A 364 8.88 -23.71 -21.45
C PRO A 364 8.66 -22.31 -22.07
N HIS A 365 9.19 -22.04 -23.25
CA HIS A 365 8.99 -20.78 -23.94
C HIS A 365 7.55 -20.59 -24.46
N VAL A 366 6.88 -21.68 -24.88
CA VAL A 366 5.46 -21.64 -25.25
C VAL A 366 4.59 -21.37 -24.05
N ILE A 367 4.88 -22.03 -22.91
CA ILE A 367 4.20 -21.74 -21.63
C ILE A 367 4.42 -20.29 -21.22
N ALA A 368 5.63 -19.75 -21.35
CA ALA A 368 5.91 -18.34 -21.06
C ALA A 368 5.14 -17.39 -21.98
N ALA A 369 5.00 -17.72 -23.27
CA ALA A 369 4.19 -16.97 -24.24
C ALA A 369 2.70 -17.03 -23.86
N MET A 370 2.16 -18.19 -23.55
CA MET A 370 0.79 -18.41 -23.05
C MET A 370 0.51 -17.59 -21.80
N LEU A 371 1.47 -17.52 -20.88
CA LEU A 371 1.38 -16.68 -19.68
C LEU A 371 1.61 -15.19 -19.95
N GLY A 372 1.87 -14.77 -21.17
CA GLY A 372 2.11 -13.38 -21.54
C GLY A 372 3.30 -12.77 -20.83
N HIS A 373 4.36 -13.54 -20.57
CA HIS A 373 5.61 -13.06 -20.02
C HIS A 373 6.39 -12.29 -21.09
N SER A 374 7.03 -11.17 -20.69
CA SER A 374 7.78 -10.32 -21.60
C SER A 374 9.19 -10.83 -21.92
N ASN A 375 9.75 -11.66 -21.03
CA ASN A 375 11.12 -12.18 -21.15
C ASN A 375 11.09 -13.70 -21.37
N ILE A 376 10.68 -14.09 -22.57
CA ILE A 376 10.66 -15.50 -22.94
C ILE A 376 12.11 -15.96 -23.14
N GLY A 377 12.55 -16.98 -22.40
CA GLY A 377 13.92 -17.50 -22.46
C GLY A 377 14.99 -16.64 -21.78
N GLY A 378 14.61 -15.64 -20.96
CA GLY A 378 15.52 -14.74 -20.26
C GLY A 378 15.87 -13.48 -21.05
N GLN A 379 16.62 -12.55 -20.43
CA GLN A 379 16.92 -11.24 -21.04
C GLN A 379 17.73 -11.36 -22.34
N LEU A 380 18.67 -12.29 -22.40
CA LEU A 380 19.53 -12.48 -23.56
C LEU A 380 18.71 -12.97 -24.76
N VAL A 381 17.96 -14.07 -24.60
CA VAL A 381 17.13 -14.65 -25.64
C VAL A 381 16.06 -13.68 -26.12
N ALA A 382 15.41 -12.95 -25.23
CA ALA A 382 14.40 -11.94 -25.57
C ALA A 382 14.98 -10.75 -26.36
N GLY A 383 16.29 -10.53 -26.30
CA GLY A 383 17.01 -9.56 -27.14
C GLY A 383 17.01 -9.96 -28.62
N TYR A 384 17.24 -11.22 -28.91
CA TYR A 384 17.42 -11.76 -30.28
C TYR A 384 16.14 -12.37 -30.83
N ASN A 385 15.40 -13.15 -30.04
CA ASN A 385 14.21 -13.87 -30.50
C ASN A 385 12.95 -13.01 -30.31
N LYS A 386 12.35 -12.59 -31.41
CA LYS A 386 11.09 -11.82 -31.46
C LYS A 386 9.87 -12.67 -31.79
N SER A 387 10.04 -13.99 -31.91
CA SER A 387 8.93 -14.90 -32.16
C SER A 387 7.87 -14.79 -31.06
N ARG A 388 6.61 -14.88 -31.46
CA ARG A 388 5.45 -14.87 -30.56
C ARG A 388 4.90 -16.26 -30.30
N TYR A 389 5.46 -17.29 -30.95
CA TYR A 389 5.05 -18.70 -30.83
C TYR A 389 3.53 -18.87 -30.93
N ARG A 390 2.90 -18.20 -31.92
CA ARG A 390 1.43 -18.11 -32.02
C ARG A 390 0.80 -19.45 -32.32
N ASP A 391 1.37 -20.22 -33.23
CA ASP A 391 0.84 -21.50 -33.69
C ASP A 391 1.00 -22.56 -32.59
N GLU A 392 2.15 -22.60 -31.95
CA GLU A 392 2.41 -23.48 -30.80
C GLU A 392 1.50 -23.09 -29.61
N HIS A 393 1.29 -21.80 -29.37
CA HIS A 393 0.37 -21.32 -28.34
C HIS A 393 -1.07 -21.73 -28.68
N ALA A 394 -1.51 -21.60 -29.94
CA ALA A 394 -2.84 -22.02 -30.36
C ALA A 394 -3.03 -23.53 -30.23
N SER A 395 -2.01 -24.32 -30.64
CA SER A 395 -2.01 -25.77 -30.49
C SER A 395 -2.15 -26.20 -29.04
N ILE A 396 -1.37 -25.63 -28.11
CA ILE A 396 -1.44 -26.03 -26.71
C ILE A 396 -2.75 -25.60 -26.03
N ILE A 397 -3.30 -24.44 -26.38
CA ILE A 397 -4.63 -23.99 -25.89
C ILE A 397 -5.73 -24.93 -26.39
N ALA A 398 -5.65 -25.45 -27.63
CA ALA A 398 -6.60 -26.44 -28.16
C ALA A 398 -6.52 -27.73 -27.36
N LYS A 399 -5.31 -28.26 -27.08
CA LYS A 399 -5.09 -29.44 -26.25
C LYS A 399 -5.61 -29.30 -24.83
N ILE A 400 -5.34 -28.13 -24.17
CA ILE A 400 -5.89 -27.81 -22.84
C ILE A 400 -7.42 -27.84 -22.90
N GLY A 401 -8.01 -27.18 -23.91
CA GLY A 401 -9.46 -27.17 -24.09
C GLY A 401 -10.04 -28.59 -24.19
N HIS A 402 -9.45 -29.42 -25.03
CA HIS A 402 -9.87 -30.83 -25.18
C HIS A 402 -9.79 -31.58 -23.85
N ARG A 403 -8.65 -31.48 -23.13
CA ARG A 403 -8.46 -32.15 -21.84
C ARG A 403 -9.50 -31.71 -20.80
N ILE A 404 -9.84 -30.44 -20.75
CA ILE A 404 -10.88 -29.92 -19.85
C ILE A 404 -12.28 -30.41 -20.30
N GLY A 405 -12.53 -30.50 -21.61
CA GLY A 405 -13.76 -31.08 -22.16
C GLY A 405 -13.95 -32.53 -21.73
N GLU A 406 -12.94 -33.35 -21.90
CA GLU A 406 -12.97 -34.79 -21.47
C GLU A 406 -13.24 -34.91 -19.96
N LEU A 407 -12.65 -34.01 -19.14
CA LEU A 407 -12.91 -34.02 -17.69
C LEU A 407 -14.36 -33.69 -17.36
N LEU A 408 -14.99 -32.79 -18.10
CA LEU A 408 -16.42 -32.46 -17.94
C LEU A 408 -17.32 -33.62 -18.33
N GLU A 409 -17.08 -34.26 -19.47
CA GLU A 409 -17.88 -35.40 -19.98
C GLU A 409 -17.84 -36.58 -19.00
N ARG A 410 -16.65 -36.98 -18.54
CA ARG A 410 -16.51 -38.06 -17.54
C ARG A 410 -17.13 -37.72 -16.18
N THR A 411 -17.41 -36.45 -15.92
CA THR A 411 -17.98 -36.03 -14.66
C THR A 411 -19.51 -36.05 -14.70
N THR A 412 -20.10 -35.81 -15.87
CA THR A 412 -21.55 -35.94 -16.10
C THR A 412 -21.95 -37.40 -16.13
N GLU A 413 -21.18 -38.30 -16.80
CA GLU A 413 -21.41 -39.74 -16.82
C GLU A 413 -21.30 -40.43 -15.45
N ALA A 414 -20.54 -39.88 -14.51
CA ALA A 414 -20.40 -40.43 -13.17
C ALA A 414 -21.47 -39.93 -12.17
N SER A 415 -22.31 -38.99 -12.60
CA SER A 415 -23.38 -38.41 -11.78
C SER A 415 -24.78 -38.85 -12.18
N ASP A 416 -24.90 -39.54 -13.33
CA ASP A 416 -26.07 -40.27 -13.79
C ASP A 416 -25.98 -41.76 -13.33
#